data_522b7ba7cac6999af016848665c48dad
#
_entry.id   522b7ba7cac6999af016848665c48dad
#
_cell.length_a   1.000
_cell.length_b   1.000
_cell.length_c   1.000
_cell.angle_alpha   90.00
_cell.angle_beta   90.00
_cell.angle_gamma   90.00
#
_symmetry.space_group_name_H-M   'P 1'
#
loop_
_entity.id
_entity.type
_entity.pdbx_description
1 polymer ?
#
loop_
_entity_poly.entity_id
_entity_poly.type
_entity_poly.pdbx_seq_one_letter_code
_entity_poly.pdbx_strand_id
1 'polypeptide(L)'
;ALILLSLMWVTSALGAESFVISDIRVEGLQRISEGTVYNYLPLNRGDLLTTATSRSALRELYRTGFFQDIQFSREGNILVIDVLERPAIAAVSLSGNKAIKDDDLYRVLNDIGLSEGEVFDRLVLDKLQQELVKQYYSQGRYAVKVDTRVTELERNRVRVAIVIDEGDVAEIRHINIVG
;
A
#
# COMPACT_ATOMS: atom_id res chain seq x y z
N ALA A 1 20.87 35.18 -53.19
CA ALA A 1 19.73 35.29 -52.31
C ALA A 1 19.41 33.92 -51.72
N LEU A 2 19.85 33.69 -50.47
CA LEU A 2 19.52 32.47 -49.70
C LEU A 2 18.34 32.80 -48.81
N ILE A 3 17.17 32.17 -49.09
CA ILE A 3 15.98 32.25 -48.24
C ILE A 3 16.11 31.13 -47.17
N LEU A 4 16.38 31.51 -45.92
CA LEU A 4 16.34 30.64 -44.77
C LEU A 4 14.87 30.46 -44.37
N LEU A 5 14.31 29.27 -44.63
CA LEU A 5 12.98 28.86 -44.22
C LEU A 5 13.10 28.35 -42.77
N SER A 6 12.76 29.20 -41.78
CA SER A 6 12.71 28.82 -40.38
C SER A 6 11.44 27.97 -40.11
N LEU A 7 11.62 26.67 -39.93
CA LEU A 7 10.58 25.73 -39.52
C LEU A 7 10.26 25.95 -38.04
N MET A 8 9.19 26.70 -37.75
CA MET A 8 8.64 26.83 -36.39
C MET A 8 8.01 25.47 -35.98
N TRP A 9 8.66 24.77 -35.09
CA TRP A 9 8.06 23.64 -34.40
C TRP A 9 7.05 24.16 -33.37
N VAL A 10 5.76 24.08 -33.71
CA VAL A 10 4.67 24.30 -32.76
C VAL A 10 4.62 23.05 -31.86
N THR A 11 5.22 23.11 -30.69
CA THR A 11 5.00 22.13 -29.65
C THR A 11 3.60 22.34 -29.09
N SER A 12 2.63 21.56 -29.56
CA SER A 12 1.31 21.47 -28.93
C SER A 12 1.52 20.89 -27.53
N ALA A 13 1.48 21.74 -26.51
CA ALA A 13 1.30 21.30 -25.13
C ALA A 13 -0.06 20.59 -25.08
N LEU A 14 -0.07 19.25 -25.01
CA LEU A 14 -1.25 18.47 -24.64
C LEU A 14 -1.61 18.81 -23.19
N GLY A 15 -2.29 19.94 -23.00
CA GLY A 15 -3.04 20.18 -21.78
C GLY A 15 -4.15 19.14 -21.72
N ALA A 16 -4.30 18.44 -20.60
CA ALA A 16 -5.41 17.52 -20.42
C ALA A 16 -6.72 18.27 -20.67
N GLU A 17 -7.39 17.96 -21.80
CA GLU A 17 -8.64 18.61 -22.16
C GLU A 17 -9.70 18.30 -21.11
N SER A 18 -10.30 19.35 -20.54
CA SER A 18 -11.45 19.20 -19.66
C SER A 18 -12.67 18.73 -20.46
N PHE A 19 -13.48 17.84 -19.88
CA PHE A 19 -14.72 17.37 -20.50
C PHE A 19 -15.82 17.16 -19.46
N VAL A 20 -17.07 17.21 -19.92
CA VAL A 20 -18.24 16.92 -19.07
C VAL A 20 -18.43 15.41 -19.03
N ILE A 21 -18.45 14.86 -17.83
CA ILE A 21 -18.61 13.41 -17.58
C ILE A 21 -20.05 13.01 -17.95
N SER A 22 -20.21 12.19 -18.98
CA SER A 22 -21.51 11.61 -19.34
C SER A 22 -21.81 10.35 -18.53
N ASP A 23 -20.79 9.58 -18.19
CA ASP A 23 -20.87 8.36 -17.39
C ASP A 23 -19.56 8.10 -16.68
N ILE A 24 -19.60 7.25 -15.62
CA ILE A 24 -18.44 6.80 -14.87
C ILE A 24 -18.45 5.28 -14.88
N ARG A 25 -17.33 4.67 -15.23
CA ARG A 25 -17.12 3.22 -15.21
C ARG A 25 -15.94 2.91 -14.34
N VAL A 26 -16.06 1.88 -13.47
CA VAL A 26 -14.96 1.40 -12.62
C VAL A 26 -14.56 0.01 -13.08
N GLU A 27 -13.28 -0.19 -13.34
CA GLU A 27 -12.71 -1.46 -13.80
C GLU A 27 -11.64 -1.96 -12.83
N GLY A 28 -11.38 -3.28 -12.81
CA GLY A 28 -10.36 -3.88 -11.95
C GLY A 28 -10.83 -4.26 -10.54
N LEU A 29 -12.10 -4.01 -10.20
CA LEU A 29 -12.67 -4.40 -8.89
C LEU A 29 -12.75 -5.93 -8.75
N GLN A 30 -12.44 -6.44 -7.57
CA GLN A 30 -12.47 -7.87 -7.23
C GLN A 30 -13.33 -8.15 -5.97
N ARG A 31 -13.13 -7.40 -4.90
CA ARG A 31 -13.81 -7.54 -3.61
C ARG A 31 -14.67 -6.33 -3.27
N ILE A 32 -14.23 -5.16 -3.69
CA ILE A 32 -14.88 -3.89 -3.41
C ILE A 32 -15.99 -3.68 -4.44
N SER A 33 -17.17 -3.24 -3.98
CA SER A 33 -18.28 -2.94 -4.89
C SER A 33 -18.09 -1.58 -5.57
N GLU A 34 -18.63 -1.42 -6.79
CA GLU A 34 -18.65 -0.11 -7.46
C GLU A 34 -19.33 0.97 -6.58
N GLY A 35 -20.40 0.60 -5.88
CA GLY A 35 -21.09 1.52 -4.97
C GLY A 35 -20.19 2.05 -3.86
N THR A 36 -19.23 1.23 -3.38
CA THR A 36 -18.22 1.70 -2.43
C THR A 36 -17.31 2.74 -3.06
N VAL A 37 -16.87 2.53 -4.31
CA VAL A 37 -16.04 3.51 -5.03
C VAL A 37 -16.79 4.83 -5.20
N TYR A 38 -18.05 4.78 -5.65
CA TYR A 38 -18.88 5.97 -5.84
C TYR A 38 -19.10 6.77 -4.56
N ASN A 39 -19.19 6.11 -3.39
CA ASN A 39 -19.34 6.80 -2.11
C ASN A 39 -18.14 7.69 -1.74
N TYR A 40 -16.96 7.34 -2.22
CA TYR A 40 -15.72 8.10 -1.97
C TYR A 40 -15.29 8.99 -3.15
N LEU A 41 -15.92 8.82 -4.30
CA LEU A 41 -15.61 9.59 -5.50
C LEU A 41 -16.34 10.94 -5.47
N PRO A 42 -15.65 12.09 -5.36
CA PRO A 42 -16.28 13.40 -5.36
C PRO A 42 -16.59 13.91 -6.79
N LEU A 43 -17.06 13.03 -7.66
CA LEU A 43 -17.42 13.30 -9.06
C LEU A 43 -18.70 12.58 -9.42
N ASN A 44 -19.57 13.26 -10.18
CA ASN A 44 -20.83 12.74 -10.65
C ASN A 44 -20.96 12.90 -12.16
N ARG A 45 -21.96 12.24 -12.75
CA ARG A 45 -22.37 12.51 -14.12
C ARG A 45 -22.83 13.97 -14.23
N GLY A 46 -22.39 14.64 -15.27
CA GLY A 46 -22.63 16.06 -15.50
C GLY A 46 -21.55 17.00 -14.98
N ASP A 47 -20.63 16.52 -14.15
CA ASP A 47 -19.53 17.32 -13.64
C ASP A 47 -18.46 17.55 -14.73
N LEU A 48 -17.77 18.68 -14.63
CA LEU A 48 -16.64 18.98 -15.51
C LEU A 48 -15.37 18.35 -14.92
N LEU A 49 -14.81 17.37 -15.64
CA LEU A 49 -13.50 16.81 -15.28
C LEU A 49 -12.40 17.76 -15.76
N THR A 50 -11.65 18.26 -14.82
CA THR A 50 -10.45 19.08 -15.01
C THR A 50 -9.25 18.41 -14.34
N THR A 51 -8.05 18.88 -14.61
CA THR A 51 -6.85 18.40 -13.88
C THR A 51 -6.99 18.57 -12.35
N ALA A 52 -7.66 19.63 -11.91
CA ALA A 52 -7.85 19.90 -10.48
C ALA A 52 -8.84 18.92 -9.85
N THR A 53 -10.01 18.71 -10.48
CA THR A 53 -11.04 17.78 -9.98
C THR A 53 -10.57 16.32 -10.05
N SER A 54 -9.84 15.92 -11.11
CA SER A 54 -9.21 14.60 -11.21
C SER A 54 -8.22 14.35 -10.07
N ARG A 55 -7.36 15.32 -9.79
CA ARG A 55 -6.37 15.20 -8.69
C ARG A 55 -7.05 15.09 -7.32
N SER A 56 -8.12 15.83 -7.11
CA SER A 56 -8.90 15.75 -5.88
C SER A 56 -9.56 14.38 -5.73
N ALA A 57 -10.19 13.89 -6.79
CA ALA A 57 -10.86 12.59 -6.81
C ALA A 57 -9.87 11.43 -6.56
N LEU A 58 -8.73 11.44 -7.24
CA LEU A 58 -7.67 10.46 -7.01
C LEU A 58 -7.20 10.45 -5.55
N ARG A 59 -7.02 11.63 -4.96
CA ARG A 59 -6.60 11.74 -3.56
C ARG A 59 -7.62 11.13 -2.59
N GLU A 60 -8.90 11.39 -2.79
CA GLU A 60 -9.95 10.83 -1.95
C GLU A 60 -10.04 9.30 -2.07
N LEU A 61 -9.92 8.77 -3.28
CA LEU A 61 -9.88 7.32 -3.49
C LEU A 61 -8.64 6.68 -2.86
N TYR A 62 -7.44 7.27 -3.01
CA TYR A 62 -6.22 6.77 -2.35
C TYR A 62 -6.30 6.83 -0.82
N ARG A 63 -6.99 7.83 -0.25
CA ARG A 63 -7.16 7.95 1.20
C ARG A 63 -7.97 6.82 1.82
N THR A 64 -8.78 6.11 1.04
CA THR A 64 -9.50 4.93 1.52
C THR A 64 -8.58 3.78 1.93
N GLY A 65 -7.34 3.75 1.39
CA GLY A 65 -6.40 2.66 1.59
C GLY A 65 -6.73 1.38 0.82
N PHE A 66 -7.84 1.33 0.08
CA PHE A 66 -8.30 0.13 -0.61
C PHE A 66 -7.49 -0.24 -1.83
N PHE A 67 -6.85 0.75 -2.46
CA PHE A 67 -6.23 0.59 -3.76
C PHE A 67 -4.71 0.72 -3.70
N GLN A 68 -4.05 -0.16 -4.43
CA GLN A 68 -2.62 -0.09 -4.67
C GLN A 68 -2.31 0.91 -5.78
N ASP A 69 -3.14 0.92 -6.83
CA ASP A 69 -3.04 1.84 -7.95
C ASP A 69 -4.42 2.27 -8.44
N ILE A 70 -4.51 3.49 -8.96
CA ILE A 70 -5.73 4.09 -9.53
C ILE A 70 -5.34 4.91 -10.73
N GLN A 71 -5.92 4.61 -11.88
CA GLN A 71 -5.71 5.33 -13.11
C GLN A 71 -7.03 5.87 -13.65
N PHE A 72 -7.04 7.14 -14.07
CA PHE A 72 -8.17 7.74 -14.75
C PHE A 72 -7.87 7.79 -16.25
N SER A 73 -8.76 7.25 -17.04
CA SER A 73 -8.74 7.32 -18.50
C SER A 73 -10.03 7.88 -19.05
N ARG A 74 -10.03 8.28 -20.31
CA ARG A 74 -11.17 8.87 -20.98
C ARG A 74 -11.57 8.03 -22.19
N GLU A 75 -12.82 7.60 -22.25
CA GLU A 75 -13.44 6.98 -23.42
C GLU A 75 -14.60 7.86 -23.93
N GLY A 76 -14.35 8.67 -24.95
CA GLY A 76 -15.32 9.69 -25.36
C GLY A 76 -15.58 10.71 -24.25
N ASN A 77 -16.79 10.69 -23.66
CA ASN A 77 -17.16 11.49 -22.50
C ASN A 77 -17.39 10.63 -21.24
N ILE A 78 -16.94 9.39 -21.26
CA ILE A 78 -16.99 8.49 -20.10
C ILE A 78 -15.67 8.62 -19.35
N LEU A 79 -15.75 8.79 -18.02
CA LEU A 79 -14.61 8.63 -17.12
C LEU A 79 -14.45 7.15 -16.78
N VAL A 80 -13.34 6.54 -17.19
CA VAL A 80 -12.98 5.19 -16.81
C VAL A 80 -11.98 5.27 -15.66
N ILE A 81 -12.28 4.56 -14.58
CA ILE A 81 -11.46 4.47 -13.36
C ILE A 81 -10.93 3.05 -13.27
N ASP A 82 -9.68 2.84 -13.67
CA ASP A 82 -9.00 1.56 -13.52
C ASP A 82 -8.38 1.48 -12.14
N VAL A 83 -8.70 0.44 -11.39
CA VAL A 83 -8.20 0.25 -10.03
C VAL A 83 -7.48 -1.09 -9.86
N LEU A 84 -6.42 -1.08 -9.08
CA LEU A 84 -5.77 -2.27 -8.55
C LEU A 84 -6.02 -2.32 -7.05
N GLU A 85 -6.89 -3.24 -6.61
CA GLU A 85 -7.21 -3.39 -5.20
C GLU A 85 -6.01 -3.95 -4.40
N ARG A 86 -5.80 -3.44 -3.19
CA ARG A 86 -4.92 -4.09 -2.21
C ARG A 86 -5.55 -5.40 -1.75
N PRO A 87 -4.77 -6.49 -1.58
CA PRO A 87 -5.32 -7.74 -1.08
C PRO A 87 -5.77 -7.61 0.39
N ALA A 88 -6.69 -8.47 0.80
CA ALA A 88 -7.06 -8.60 2.21
C ALA A 88 -6.23 -9.69 2.89
N ILE A 89 -5.97 -9.50 4.17
CA ILE A 89 -5.30 -10.51 5.01
C ILE A 89 -6.30 -11.64 5.31
N ALA A 90 -5.99 -12.84 4.85
CA ALA A 90 -6.79 -14.04 5.15
C ALA A 90 -6.38 -14.70 6.47
N ALA A 91 -5.11 -14.59 6.83
CA ALA A 91 -4.57 -15.09 8.09
C ALA A 91 -3.20 -14.50 8.37
N VAL A 92 -2.87 -14.34 9.64
CA VAL A 92 -1.53 -14.02 10.12
C VAL A 92 -1.06 -15.14 11.03
N SER A 93 0.16 -15.61 10.84
CA SER A 93 0.79 -16.61 11.68
C SER A 93 2.11 -16.10 12.25
N LEU A 94 2.34 -16.38 13.53
CA LEU A 94 3.56 -16.09 14.26
C LEU A 94 4.24 -17.41 14.65
N SER A 95 5.55 -17.44 14.64
CA SER A 95 6.31 -18.59 15.13
C SER A 95 7.71 -18.20 15.57
N GLY A 96 8.22 -18.94 16.60
CA GLY A 96 9.59 -18.79 17.09
C GLY A 96 9.79 -17.73 18.18
N ASN A 97 8.77 -16.96 18.52
CA ASN A 97 8.76 -15.95 19.56
C ASN A 97 8.60 -16.59 20.94
N LYS A 98 9.68 -16.84 21.64
CA LYS A 98 9.66 -17.41 22.99
C LYS A 98 9.74 -16.35 24.08
N ALA A 99 10.47 -15.25 23.82
CA ALA A 99 10.67 -14.18 24.79
C ALA A 99 9.48 -13.21 24.85
N ILE A 100 8.74 -13.05 23.76
CA ILE A 100 7.53 -12.22 23.69
C ILE A 100 6.32 -13.15 23.50
N LYS A 101 5.29 -12.98 24.31
CA LYS A 101 4.08 -13.82 24.26
C LYS A 101 3.29 -13.56 22.98
N ASP A 102 2.65 -14.61 22.46
CA ASP A 102 1.78 -14.52 21.28
C ASP A 102 0.71 -13.45 21.44
N ASP A 103 0.02 -13.43 22.59
CA ASP A 103 -1.06 -12.46 22.85
C ASP A 103 -0.60 -11.01 22.75
N ASP A 104 0.62 -10.71 23.18
CA ASP A 104 1.17 -9.36 23.10
C ASP A 104 1.51 -8.99 21.64
N LEU A 105 2.06 -9.93 20.88
CA LEU A 105 2.35 -9.74 19.47
C LEU A 105 1.07 -9.61 18.63
N TYR A 106 0.07 -10.47 18.86
CA TYR A 106 -1.21 -10.37 18.14
C TYR A 106 -1.95 -9.06 18.45
N ARG A 107 -1.83 -8.54 19.68
CA ARG A 107 -2.38 -7.22 20.02
C ARG A 107 -1.71 -6.12 19.20
N VAL A 108 -0.39 -6.11 19.13
CA VAL A 108 0.37 -5.14 18.31
C VAL A 108 -0.01 -5.27 16.84
N LEU A 109 -0.14 -6.48 16.30
CA LEU A 109 -0.56 -6.72 14.91
C LEU A 109 -1.94 -6.12 14.64
N ASN A 110 -2.90 -6.32 15.55
CA ASN A 110 -4.23 -5.73 15.47
C ASN A 110 -4.19 -4.20 15.46
N ASP A 111 -3.42 -3.61 16.38
CA ASP A 111 -3.32 -2.15 16.54
C ASP A 111 -2.76 -1.46 15.29
N ILE A 112 -1.91 -2.15 14.53
CA ILE A 112 -1.31 -1.63 13.30
C ILE A 112 -2.04 -2.05 12.01
N GLY A 113 -3.16 -2.76 12.12
CA GLY A 113 -3.97 -3.21 10.97
C GLY A 113 -3.39 -4.42 10.22
N LEU A 114 -2.56 -5.25 10.86
CA LEU A 114 -2.07 -6.53 10.32
C LEU A 114 -2.85 -7.70 10.92
N SER A 115 -4.15 -7.71 10.75
CA SER A 115 -5.02 -8.78 11.24
C SER A 115 -5.94 -9.33 10.14
N GLU A 116 -6.58 -10.47 10.41
CA GLU A 116 -7.50 -11.09 9.47
C GLU A 116 -8.65 -10.13 9.12
N GLY A 117 -8.95 -10.03 7.82
CA GLY A 117 -9.99 -9.14 7.28
C GLY A 117 -9.49 -7.76 6.89
N GLU A 118 -8.39 -7.30 7.43
CA GLU A 118 -7.81 -5.99 7.12
C GLU A 118 -7.16 -5.95 5.73
N VAL A 119 -6.99 -4.74 5.19
CA VAL A 119 -6.28 -4.51 3.93
C VAL A 119 -4.78 -4.66 4.14
N PHE A 120 -4.14 -5.52 3.36
CA PHE A 120 -2.71 -5.73 3.46
C PHE A 120 -1.91 -4.56 2.88
N ASP A 121 -1.03 -3.99 3.69
CA ASP A 121 -0.01 -3.02 3.26
C ASP A 121 1.40 -3.55 3.55
N ARG A 122 2.19 -3.72 2.49
CA ARG A 122 3.57 -4.22 2.59
C ARG A 122 4.45 -3.32 3.45
N LEU A 123 4.25 -2.01 3.39
CA LEU A 123 5.04 -1.06 4.17
C LEU A 123 4.80 -1.20 5.68
N VAL A 124 3.57 -1.53 6.08
CA VAL A 124 3.25 -1.79 7.50
C VAL A 124 3.96 -3.05 7.97
N LEU A 125 3.97 -4.12 7.15
CA LEU A 125 4.69 -5.36 7.48
C LEU A 125 6.20 -5.14 7.59
N ASP A 126 6.80 -4.40 6.66
CA ASP A 126 8.24 -4.11 6.67
C ASP A 126 8.65 -3.25 7.89
N LYS A 127 7.80 -2.29 8.30
CA LYS A 127 8.00 -1.51 9.53
C LYS A 127 7.90 -2.39 10.78
N LEU A 128 6.90 -3.26 10.85
CA LEU A 128 6.76 -4.20 11.96
C LEU A 128 8.01 -5.06 12.09
N GLN A 129 8.51 -5.62 10.99
CA GLN A 129 9.73 -6.43 11.00
C GLN A 129 10.92 -5.68 11.63
N GLN A 130 11.10 -4.42 11.25
CA GLN A 130 12.17 -3.58 11.80
C GLN A 130 11.96 -3.29 13.30
N GLU A 131 10.73 -3.00 13.73
CA GLU A 131 10.43 -2.73 15.14
C GLU A 131 10.59 -3.99 16.00
N LEU A 132 10.21 -5.16 15.50
CA LEU A 132 10.45 -6.43 16.19
C LEU A 132 11.95 -6.67 16.41
N VAL A 133 12.78 -6.48 15.39
CA VAL A 133 14.25 -6.61 15.53
C VAL A 133 14.78 -5.66 16.60
N LYS A 134 14.36 -4.40 16.63
CA LYS A 134 14.76 -3.43 17.66
C LYS A 134 14.30 -3.87 19.06
N GLN A 135 13.08 -4.38 19.17
CA GLN A 135 12.53 -4.84 20.44
C GLN A 135 13.35 -6.02 20.99
N TYR A 136 13.73 -6.99 20.17
CA TYR A 136 14.59 -8.09 20.56
C TYR A 136 16.01 -7.63 20.93
N TYR A 137 16.57 -6.66 20.20
CA TYR A 137 17.86 -6.06 20.54
C TYR A 137 17.84 -5.41 21.92
N SER A 138 16.76 -4.72 22.28
CA SER A 138 16.59 -4.12 23.61
C SER A 138 16.58 -5.14 24.75
N GLN A 139 16.27 -6.41 24.44
CA GLN A 139 16.30 -7.55 25.36
C GLN A 139 17.63 -8.34 25.32
N GLY A 140 18.67 -7.79 24.66
CA GLY A 140 19.99 -8.41 24.56
C GLY A 140 20.08 -9.56 23.53
N ARG A 141 19.08 -9.72 22.64
CA ARG A 141 19.07 -10.74 21.59
C ARG A 141 19.58 -10.18 20.27
N TYR A 142 20.88 -9.97 20.18
CA TYR A 142 21.51 -9.33 19.02
C TYR A 142 21.61 -10.23 17.77
N ALA A 143 21.40 -11.53 17.92
CA ALA A 143 21.40 -12.49 16.82
C ALA A 143 20.01 -12.76 16.23
N VAL A 144 18.98 -12.03 16.68
CA VAL A 144 17.60 -12.22 16.22
C VAL A 144 17.48 -12.03 14.71
N LYS A 145 16.72 -12.92 14.08
CA LYS A 145 16.25 -12.78 12.69
C LYS A 145 14.74 -12.81 12.67
N VAL A 146 14.15 -11.88 11.96
CA VAL A 146 12.71 -11.82 11.76
C VAL A 146 12.47 -11.91 10.25
N ASP A 147 11.94 -13.03 9.81
CA ASP A 147 11.59 -13.26 8.41
C ASP A 147 10.08 -13.12 8.21
N THR A 148 9.69 -12.40 7.16
CA THR A 148 8.30 -12.24 6.79
C THR A 148 8.04 -12.88 5.43
N ARG A 149 6.97 -13.65 5.34
CA ARG A 149 6.54 -14.29 4.08
C ARG A 149 5.09 -13.94 3.80
N VAL A 150 4.83 -13.45 2.59
CA VAL A 150 3.50 -13.18 2.10
C VAL A 150 3.19 -14.19 1.00
N THR A 151 2.08 -14.89 1.15
CA THR A 151 1.60 -15.86 0.16
C THR A 151 0.28 -15.38 -0.40
N GLU A 152 0.22 -15.19 -1.70
CA GLU A 152 -1.00 -14.83 -2.42
C GLU A 152 -1.99 -15.99 -2.42
N LEU A 153 -3.26 -15.68 -2.25
CA LEU A 153 -4.38 -16.61 -2.24
C LEU A 153 -5.44 -16.14 -3.24
N GLU A 154 -6.35 -17.04 -3.58
CA GLU A 154 -7.51 -16.70 -4.42
C GLU A 154 -8.34 -15.54 -3.84
N ARG A 155 -9.07 -14.85 -4.70
CA ARG A 155 -9.97 -13.75 -4.38
C ARG A 155 -9.24 -12.55 -3.76
N ASN A 156 -8.10 -12.17 -4.32
CA ASN A 156 -7.29 -11.04 -3.88
C ASN A 156 -7.06 -11.01 -2.35
N ARG A 157 -6.57 -12.13 -1.82
CA ARG A 157 -6.21 -12.29 -0.40
C ARG A 157 -4.77 -12.71 -0.23
N VAL A 158 -4.22 -12.48 0.94
CA VAL A 158 -2.87 -12.92 1.30
C VAL A 158 -2.85 -13.61 2.67
N ARG A 159 -1.91 -14.53 2.83
CA ARG A 159 -1.50 -15.05 4.14
C ARG A 159 -0.15 -14.45 4.48
N VAL A 160 -0.03 -13.94 5.69
CA VAL A 160 1.21 -13.39 6.24
C VAL A 160 1.77 -14.37 7.28
N ALA A 161 3.03 -14.77 7.10
CA ALA A 161 3.75 -15.56 8.09
C ALA A 161 4.94 -14.74 8.60
N ILE A 162 5.09 -14.64 9.92
CA ILE A 162 6.18 -13.98 10.60
C ILE A 162 6.92 -15.04 11.39
N VAL A 163 8.17 -15.29 11.01
CA VAL A 163 9.03 -16.32 11.61
C VAL A 163 10.16 -15.61 12.35
N ILE A 164 10.28 -15.87 13.63
CA ILE A 164 11.27 -15.25 14.50
C ILE A 164 12.27 -16.31 14.93
N ASP A 165 13.53 -16.09 14.64
CA ASP A 165 14.65 -16.82 15.22
C ASP A 165 15.33 -15.88 16.22
N GLU A 166 15.04 -16.09 17.49
CA GLU A 166 15.50 -15.17 18.55
C GLU A 166 17.02 -15.19 18.78
N GLY A 167 17.69 -16.26 18.33
CA GLY A 167 19.09 -16.48 18.66
C GLY A 167 19.38 -16.62 20.18
N ASP A 168 20.63 -16.62 20.51
CA ASP A 168 21.07 -16.67 21.92
C ASP A 168 21.05 -15.28 22.55
N VAL A 169 20.86 -15.24 23.88
CA VAL A 169 21.02 -14.01 24.68
C VAL A 169 22.51 -13.70 24.79
N ALA A 170 22.87 -12.43 24.56
CA ALA A 170 24.26 -12.00 24.73
C ALA A 170 24.67 -12.04 26.20
N GLU A 171 25.74 -12.73 26.48
CA GLU A 171 26.37 -12.82 27.81
C GLU A 171 27.73 -12.11 27.81
N ILE A 172 28.00 -11.32 28.86
CA ILE A 172 29.35 -10.77 29.10
C ILE A 172 30.19 -11.85 29.76
N ARG A 173 31.08 -12.49 29.00
CA ARG A 173 31.94 -13.56 29.55
C ARG A 173 33.18 -13.05 30.28
N HIS A 174 33.73 -11.90 29.88
CA HIS A 174 34.95 -11.31 30.46
C HIS A 174 34.89 -9.78 30.43
N ILE A 175 35.28 -9.14 31.52
CA ILE A 175 35.53 -7.69 31.58
C ILE A 175 37.01 -7.52 31.96
N ASN A 176 37.81 -7.02 31.05
CA ASN A 176 39.21 -6.64 31.33
C ASN A 176 39.27 -5.14 31.66
N ILE A 177 39.64 -4.84 32.94
CA ILE A 177 39.88 -3.46 33.34
C ILE A 177 41.39 -3.24 33.25
N VAL A 178 41.80 -2.38 32.36
CA VAL A 178 43.21 -1.95 32.20
C VAL A 178 43.33 -0.60 32.89
N GLY A 179 44.11 -0.50 33.97
CA GLY A 179 44.40 0.71 34.72
C GLY A 179 45.70 1.34 34.27
#